data_b570387648a3b7a52fe0d79e884291d8
#
_entry.id   b570387648a3b7a52fe0d79e884291d8
#
_cell.length_a   1.000
_cell.length_b   1.000
_cell.length_c   1.000
_cell.angle_alpha   90.00
_cell.angle_beta   90.00
_cell.angle_gamma   90.00
#
_symmetry.space_group_name_H-M   'P 1'
#
loop_
_entity.id
_entity.type
_entity.pdbx_description
1 polymer ?
#
loop_
_entity_poly.entity_id
_entity_poly.type
_entity_poly.pdbx_seq_one_letter_code
_entity_poly.pdbx_strand_id
1 'polypeptide(L)'
;MLFNRLRERASGALALYKLRACASVGRSPRVRGRLWIHGDGEITIGDRVFFDGELAPIELYAWAGASIVIGDDSYLGGGTSFEATSSITLGARTHLGGFCRLMDNHFHPVVGDRHVRPAPRPVIVEDDVVMGARTIVLAGTRVERGTRVDAGTVLKRVKRPTSEQQPNE
;
A
#
# COMPACT_ATOMS: atom_id res chain seq x y z
N MET A 1 10.43 14.77 -31.69
CA MET A 1 9.45 15.27 -30.70
C MET A 1 8.06 14.64 -30.83
N LEU A 2 7.48 14.44 -32.03
CA LEU A 2 6.13 13.88 -32.23
C LEU A 2 6.00 12.42 -31.74
N PHE A 3 6.98 11.56 -32.02
CA PHE A 3 7.02 10.15 -31.61
C PHE A 3 7.01 9.96 -30.06
N ASN A 4 7.70 10.80 -29.30
CA ASN A 4 7.69 10.72 -27.84
C ASN A 4 6.31 11.08 -27.26
N ARG A 5 5.64 12.10 -27.78
CA ARG A 5 4.28 12.48 -27.36
C ARG A 5 3.24 11.41 -27.66
N LEU A 6 3.37 10.68 -28.79
CA LEU A 6 2.49 9.56 -29.12
C LEU A 6 2.71 8.36 -28.19
N ARG A 7 3.97 8.02 -27.85
CA ARG A 7 4.30 6.96 -26.88
C ARG A 7 3.79 7.29 -25.47
N GLU A 8 3.95 8.53 -25.02
CA GLU A 8 3.44 8.99 -23.72
C GLU A 8 1.93 8.95 -23.65
N ARG A 9 1.21 9.35 -24.71
CA ARG A 9 -0.25 9.27 -24.77
C ARG A 9 -0.75 7.83 -24.79
N ALA A 10 -0.12 6.94 -25.55
CA ALA A 10 -0.47 5.52 -25.59
C ALA A 10 -0.19 4.83 -24.23
N SER A 11 0.91 5.20 -23.58
CA SER A 11 1.25 4.72 -22.22
C SER A 11 0.23 5.19 -21.19
N GLY A 12 -0.24 6.44 -21.27
CA GLY A 12 -1.26 6.99 -20.39
C GLY A 12 -2.62 6.30 -20.55
N ALA A 13 -3.07 6.07 -21.78
CA ALA A 13 -4.32 5.37 -22.07
C ALA A 13 -4.29 3.92 -21.55
N LEU A 14 -3.18 3.22 -21.73
CA LEU A 14 -2.98 1.86 -21.21
C LEU A 14 -2.98 1.84 -19.68
N ALA A 15 -2.37 2.83 -19.02
CA ALA A 15 -2.38 2.95 -17.57
C ALA A 15 -3.81 3.14 -17.05
N LEU A 16 -4.58 4.05 -17.64
CA LEU A 16 -5.98 4.26 -17.27
C LEU A 16 -6.84 3.00 -17.49
N TYR A 17 -6.62 2.26 -18.59
CA TYR A 17 -7.29 0.98 -18.80
C TYR A 17 -6.97 -0.04 -17.70
N LYS A 18 -5.72 -0.15 -17.28
CA LYS A 18 -5.31 -1.05 -16.19
C LYS A 18 -5.89 -0.63 -14.83
N LEU A 19 -6.10 0.65 -14.62
CA LEU A 19 -6.62 1.24 -13.39
C LEU A 19 -8.16 1.42 -13.39
N ARG A 20 -8.87 0.95 -14.41
CA ARG A 20 -10.33 1.15 -14.57
C ARG A 20 -11.19 0.55 -13.45
N ALA A 21 -10.64 -0.39 -12.67
CA ALA A 21 -11.30 -0.97 -11.51
C ALA A 21 -11.17 -0.11 -10.24
N CYS A 22 -10.35 0.95 -10.28
CA CYS A 22 -10.22 1.88 -9.16
C CYS A 22 -11.40 2.84 -9.10
N ALA A 23 -11.82 3.22 -7.88
CA ALA A 23 -12.89 4.18 -7.63
C ALA A 23 -12.53 5.58 -8.13
N SER A 24 -11.24 5.96 -8.03
CA SER A 24 -10.73 7.22 -8.52
C SER A 24 -9.27 7.09 -8.97
N VAL A 25 -8.92 7.79 -10.05
CA VAL A 25 -7.55 7.82 -10.59
C VAL A 25 -7.19 9.26 -10.95
N GLY A 26 -6.12 9.75 -10.37
CA GLY A 26 -5.58 11.08 -10.62
C GLY A 26 -4.95 11.23 -12.01
N ARG A 27 -4.29 12.35 -12.23
CA ARG A 27 -3.69 12.70 -13.51
C ARG A 27 -2.37 11.99 -13.75
N SER A 28 -2.12 11.61 -14.99
CA SER A 28 -0.82 11.10 -15.48
C SER A 28 -0.28 9.87 -14.70
N PRO A 29 -1.10 8.86 -14.37
CA PRO A 29 -0.60 7.63 -13.79
C PRO A 29 0.30 6.91 -14.80
N ARG A 30 1.27 6.16 -14.30
CA ARG A 30 2.14 5.32 -15.13
C ARG A 30 2.10 3.88 -14.62
N VAL A 31 1.89 2.94 -15.54
CA VAL A 31 1.90 1.50 -15.24
C VAL A 31 2.81 0.80 -16.23
N ARG A 32 3.92 0.28 -15.73
CA ARG A 32 4.85 -0.58 -16.47
C ARG A 32 4.71 -2.02 -15.96
N GLY A 33 4.73 -3.00 -16.86
CA GLY A 33 4.57 -4.39 -16.47
C GLY A 33 3.15 -4.74 -16.02
N ARG A 34 3.05 -5.61 -15.00
CA ARG A 34 1.79 -6.19 -14.54
C ARG A 34 1.26 -5.51 -13.28
N LEU A 35 -0.03 -5.20 -13.29
CA LEU A 35 -0.77 -4.68 -12.15
C LEU A 35 -2.07 -5.47 -12.03
N TRP A 36 -2.32 -6.03 -10.86
CA TRP A 36 -3.53 -6.76 -10.52
C TRP A 36 -4.33 -5.98 -9.49
N ILE A 37 -5.60 -5.80 -9.76
CA ILE A 37 -6.55 -5.11 -8.88
C ILE A 37 -7.69 -6.07 -8.62
N HIS A 38 -7.94 -6.35 -7.35
CA HIS A 38 -8.91 -7.33 -6.89
C HIS A 38 -9.79 -6.79 -5.78
N GLY A 39 -10.94 -7.45 -5.60
CA GLY A 39 -11.91 -7.18 -4.54
C GLY A 39 -12.91 -6.09 -4.91
N ASP A 40 -13.88 -5.90 -4.01
CA ASP A 40 -15.04 -5.01 -4.20
C ASP A 40 -14.92 -3.74 -3.32
N GLY A 41 -13.76 -3.51 -2.73
CA GLY A 41 -13.46 -2.31 -1.95
C GLY A 41 -13.02 -1.14 -2.82
N GLU A 42 -12.84 0.02 -2.20
CA GLU A 42 -12.51 1.26 -2.88
C GLU A 42 -11.00 1.45 -3.00
N ILE A 43 -10.50 1.71 -4.21
CA ILE A 43 -9.10 2.03 -4.47
C ILE A 43 -9.01 3.41 -5.10
N THR A 44 -8.29 4.31 -4.44
CA THR A 44 -8.06 5.68 -4.92
C THR A 44 -6.58 5.87 -5.20
N ILE A 45 -6.27 6.33 -6.41
CA ILE A 45 -4.91 6.60 -6.90
C ILE A 45 -4.76 8.10 -7.14
N GLY A 46 -3.74 8.69 -6.56
CA GLY A 46 -3.40 10.09 -6.74
C GLY A 46 -2.77 10.44 -8.10
N ASP A 47 -2.31 11.65 -8.22
CA ASP A 47 -1.64 12.16 -9.42
C ASP A 47 -0.24 11.56 -9.58
N ARG A 48 0.19 11.28 -10.82
CA ARG A 48 1.55 10.89 -11.19
C ARG A 48 2.11 9.65 -10.47
N VAL A 49 1.25 8.79 -9.95
CA VAL A 49 1.67 7.53 -9.33
C VAL A 49 2.29 6.62 -10.37
N PHE A 50 3.41 5.99 -10.02
CA PHE A 50 4.11 5.06 -10.89
C PHE A 50 4.12 3.64 -10.31
N PHE A 51 3.46 2.73 -11.01
CA PHE A 51 3.48 1.28 -10.75
C PHE A 51 4.51 0.61 -11.67
N ASP A 52 5.60 0.12 -11.11
CA ASP A 52 6.66 -0.57 -11.85
C ASP A 52 6.60 -2.08 -11.63
N GLY A 53 5.61 -2.72 -12.21
CA GLY A 53 5.36 -4.17 -12.15
C GLY A 53 6.13 -5.00 -13.19
N GLU A 54 7.25 -4.52 -13.70
CA GLU A 54 8.02 -5.22 -14.74
C GLU A 54 8.71 -6.47 -14.17
N LEU A 55 9.34 -6.34 -13.00
CA LEU A 55 10.02 -7.46 -12.33
C LEU A 55 9.04 -8.53 -11.83
N ALA A 56 7.93 -8.10 -11.22
CA ALA A 56 6.86 -8.95 -10.70
C ALA A 56 5.55 -8.17 -10.64
N PRO A 57 4.37 -8.79 -10.72
CA PRO A 57 3.09 -8.10 -10.61
C PRO A 57 2.99 -7.30 -9.31
N ILE A 58 2.44 -6.09 -9.39
CA ILE A 58 1.98 -5.35 -8.23
C ILE A 58 0.54 -5.75 -7.98
N GLU A 59 0.15 -5.94 -6.72
CA GLU A 59 -1.18 -6.40 -6.36
C GLU A 59 -1.85 -5.44 -5.37
N LEU A 60 -3.05 -4.99 -5.72
CA LEU A 60 -3.90 -4.19 -4.86
C LEU A 60 -5.19 -4.98 -4.61
N TYR A 61 -5.38 -5.41 -3.37
CA TYR A 61 -6.56 -6.15 -2.97
C TYR A 61 -7.31 -5.40 -1.87
N ALA A 62 -8.46 -4.85 -2.21
CA ALA A 62 -9.38 -4.22 -1.26
C ALA A 62 -10.65 -5.08 -1.12
N TRP A 63 -10.88 -5.62 0.08
CA TRP A 63 -12.11 -6.37 0.39
C TRP A 63 -13.33 -5.44 0.40
N ALA A 64 -14.53 -6.00 0.27
CA ALA A 64 -15.77 -5.24 0.33
C ALA A 64 -15.81 -4.36 1.60
N GLY A 65 -16.07 -3.07 1.44
CA GLY A 65 -16.07 -2.07 2.52
C GLY A 65 -14.69 -1.60 2.98
N ALA A 66 -13.60 -2.14 2.41
CA ALA A 66 -12.25 -1.68 2.67
C ALA A 66 -11.80 -0.59 1.69
N SER A 67 -10.73 0.12 2.03
CA SER A 67 -10.15 1.15 1.17
C SER A 67 -8.64 1.07 1.06
N ILE A 68 -8.12 1.37 -0.14
CA ILE A 68 -6.70 1.63 -0.39
C ILE A 68 -6.58 3.02 -1.00
N VAL A 69 -5.75 3.86 -0.40
CA VAL A 69 -5.44 5.19 -0.92
C VAL A 69 -3.94 5.27 -1.19
N ILE A 70 -3.57 5.67 -2.40
CA ILE A 70 -2.18 5.90 -2.80
C ILE A 70 -2.03 7.35 -3.20
N GLY A 71 -1.22 8.08 -2.46
CA GLY A 71 -0.99 9.52 -2.64
C GLY A 71 -0.15 9.86 -3.86
N ASP A 72 -0.18 11.14 -4.21
CA ASP A 72 0.48 11.72 -5.38
C ASP A 72 1.99 11.42 -5.42
N ASP A 73 2.53 11.35 -6.65
CA ASP A 73 3.97 11.21 -6.90
C ASP A 73 4.62 9.97 -6.26
N SER A 74 3.82 8.97 -5.89
CA SER A 74 4.32 7.75 -5.25
C SER A 74 4.83 6.73 -6.28
N TYR A 75 5.84 5.95 -5.87
CA TYR A 75 6.44 4.87 -6.64
C TYR A 75 6.23 3.53 -5.95
N LEU A 76 5.77 2.54 -6.68
CA LEU A 76 5.59 1.17 -6.22
C LEU A 76 6.44 0.22 -7.08
N GLY A 77 7.40 -0.44 -6.46
CA GLY A 77 8.26 -1.44 -7.10
C GLY A 77 7.56 -2.77 -7.30
N GLY A 78 8.02 -3.55 -8.27
CA GLY A 78 7.44 -4.84 -8.66
C GLY A 78 7.36 -5.83 -7.51
N GLY A 79 6.28 -6.61 -7.47
CA GLY A 79 5.98 -7.56 -6.41
C GLY A 79 5.42 -6.95 -5.12
N THR A 80 5.23 -5.63 -5.09
CA THR A 80 4.57 -4.97 -3.96
C THR A 80 3.10 -5.38 -3.89
N SER A 81 2.60 -5.69 -2.68
CA SER A 81 1.22 -6.07 -2.46
C SER A 81 0.56 -5.30 -1.32
N PHE A 82 -0.68 -4.89 -1.55
CA PHE A 82 -1.58 -4.28 -0.58
C PHE A 82 -2.76 -5.19 -0.34
N GLU A 83 -3.05 -5.48 0.92
CA GLU A 83 -4.21 -6.28 1.28
C GLU A 83 -5.00 -5.58 2.40
N ALA A 84 -6.09 -4.93 2.01
CA ALA A 84 -6.94 -4.15 2.89
C ALA A 84 -8.25 -4.87 3.18
N THR A 85 -8.57 -5.05 4.47
CA THR A 85 -9.87 -5.47 4.97
C THR A 85 -10.58 -4.35 5.76
N SER A 86 -9.86 -3.26 6.04
CA SER A 86 -10.36 -2.01 6.60
C SER A 86 -9.78 -0.84 5.79
N SER A 87 -8.52 -0.47 6.03
CA SER A 87 -7.90 0.58 5.23
C SER A 87 -6.37 0.56 5.22
N ILE A 88 -5.80 0.88 4.05
CA ILE A 88 -4.38 1.14 3.87
C ILE A 88 -4.23 2.49 3.20
N THR A 89 -3.50 3.41 3.83
CA THR A 89 -3.19 4.72 3.26
C THR A 89 -1.69 4.83 3.04
N LEU A 90 -1.30 5.13 1.81
CA LEU A 90 0.04 5.51 1.41
C LEU A 90 0.03 7.00 1.05
N GLY A 91 0.81 7.78 1.76
CA GLY A 91 0.96 9.22 1.56
C GLY A 91 1.62 9.58 0.24
N ALA A 92 1.68 10.87 -0.04
CA ALA A 92 2.31 11.40 -1.25
C ALA A 92 3.85 11.25 -1.22
N ARG A 93 4.46 11.20 -2.41
CA ARG A 93 5.93 11.13 -2.59
C ARG A 93 6.58 9.96 -1.86
N THR A 94 5.85 8.88 -1.72
CA THR A 94 6.30 7.66 -1.05
C THR A 94 6.98 6.73 -2.05
N HIS A 95 8.09 6.12 -1.65
CA HIS A 95 8.80 5.17 -2.48
C HIS A 95 8.83 3.79 -1.83
N LEU A 96 8.18 2.81 -2.44
CA LEU A 96 8.23 1.41 -2.02
C LEU A 96 9.15 0.62 -2.95
N GLY A 97 10.21 0.07 -2.40
CA GLY A 97 11.05 -0.90 -3.09
C GLY A 97 10.29 -2.16 -3.48
N GLY A 98 10.87 -3.00 -4.31
CA GLY A 98 10.19 -4.23 -4.75
C GLY A 98 9.87 -5.19 -3.61
N PHE A 99 8.77 -5.95 -3.78
CA PHE A 99 8.29 -6.99 -2.84
C PHE A 99 7.92 -6.47 -1.44
N CYS A 100 7.58 -5.19 -1.30
CA CYS A 100 6.97 -4.69 -0.07
C CYS A 100 5.56 -5.26 0.11
N ARG A 101 5.17 -5.55 1.36
CA ARG A 101 3.81 -6.01 1.69
C ARG A 101 3.20 -5.11 2.75
N LEU A 102 1.99 -4.62 2.47
CA LEU A 102 1.21 -3.83 3.41
C LEU A 102 -0.10 -4.58 3.67
N MET A 103 -0.38 -4.91 4.94
CA MET A 103 -1.61 -5.61 5.33
C MET A 103 -2.17 -5.05 6.62
N ASP A 104 -3.47 -4.75 6.62
CA ASP A 104 -4.19 -4.20 7.78
C ASP A 104 -4.86 -5.27 8.64
N ASN A 105 -4.63 -6.52 8.33
CA ASN A 105 -5.28 -7.65 8.96
C ASN A 105 -4.29 -8.75 9.37
N HIS A 106 -4.74 -9.60 10.29
CA HIS A 106 -4.15 -10.88 10.61
C HIS A 106 -5.26 -11.91 10.41
N PHE A 107 -5.22 -12.72 9.38
CA PHE A 107 -6.31 -13.65 9.04
C PHE A 107 -6.67 -14.62 10.18
N HIS A 108 -5.75 -14.85 11.10
CA HIS A 108 -5.95 -15.64 12.31
C HIS A 108 -5.04 -15.15 13.44
N PRO A 109 -5.43 -15.31 14.71
CA PRO A 109 -4.58 -14.96 15.83
C PRO A 109 -3.37 -15.91 15.91
N VAL A 110 -2.26 -15.40 16.43
CA VAL A 110 -1.05 -16.22 16.72
C VAL A 110 -1.29 -17.13 17.93
N VAL A 111 -2.14 -16.68 18.87
CA VAL A 111 -2.51 -17.39 20.10
C VAL A 111 -4.03 -17.32 20.24
N GLY A 112 -4.65 -18.43 20.63
CA GLY A 112 -6.11 -18.53 20.81
C GLY A 112 -6.83 -19.26 19.69
N ASP A 113 -8.14 -19.05 19.57
CA ASP A 113 -8.96 -19.71 18.58
C ASP A 113 -8.66 -19.21 17.17
N ARG A 114 -8.10 -20.07 16.31
CA ARG A 114 -7.72 -19.77 14.93
C ARG A 114 -8.92 -19.48 14.01
N HIS A 115 -10.13 -19.81 14.42
CA HIS A 115 -11.35 -19.55 13.67
C HIS A 115 -11.90 -18.12 13.91
N VAL A 116 -11.42 -17.44 14.95
CA VAL A 116 -11.79 -16.04 15.24
C VAL A 116 -10.84 -15.12 14.49
N ARG A 117 -11.35 -14.37 13.52
CA ARG A 117 -10.53 -13.35 12.81
C ARG A 117 -10.35 -12.13 13.72
N PRO A 118 -9.10 -11.72 13.99
CA PRO A 118 -8.86 -10.47 14.70
C PRO A 118 -9.43 -9.29 13.90
N ALA A 119 -9.92 -8.27 14.60
CA ALA A 119 -10.36 -7.05 13.96
C ALA A 119 -9.21 -6.40 13.17
N PRO A 120 -9.44 -5.98 11.93
CA PRO A 120 -8.43 -5.30 11.13
C PRO A 120 -8.05 -3.97 11.78
N ARG A 121 -6.85 -3.49 11.50
CA ARG A 121 -6.34 -2.21 12.01
C ARG A 121 -5.70 -1.43 10.88
N PRO A 122 -6.13 -0.20 10.63
CA PRO A 122 -5.59 0.63 9.57
C PRO A 122 -4.07 0.67 9.53
N VAL A 123 -3.51 0.64 8.33
CA VAL A 123 -2.10 0.93 8.06
C VAL A 123 -2.01 2.32 7.46
N ILE A 124 -1.16 3.16 8.05
CA ILE A 124 -0.94 4.52 7.59
C ILE A 124 0.55 4.72 7.34
N VAL A 125 0.91 4.99 6.11
CA VAL A 125 2.24 5.45 5.72
C VAL A 125 2.09 6.91 5.33
N GLU A 126 2.75 7.80 6.05
CA GLU A 126 2.67 9.23 5.77
C GLU A 126 3.49 9.62 4.55
N ASP A 127 3.49 10.91 4.19
CA ASP A 127 4.21 11.44 3.04
C ASP A 127 5.73 11.27 3.16
N ASP A 128 6.41 11.32 2.03
CA ASP A 128 7.87 11.37 1.92
C ASP A 128 8.60 10.14 2.52
N VAL A 129 7.89 9.02 2.71
CA VAL A 129 8.46 7.78 3.24
C VAL A 129 9.17 6.99 2.15
N VAL A 130 10.35 6.44 2.48
CA VAL A 130 11.11 5.55 1.60
C VAL A 130 11.26 4.19 2.28
N MET A 131 10.75 3.15 1.66
CA MET A 131 10.89 1.76 2.13
C MET A 131 11.80 0.96 1.21
N GLY A 132 12.80 0.33 1.78
CA GLY A 132 13.64 -0.64 1.09
C GLY A 132 12.86 -1.87 0.66
N ALA A 133 13.40 -2.63 -0.28
CA ALA A 133 12.77 -3.83 -0.80
C ALA A 133 12.46 -4.86 0.29
N ARG A 134 11.40 -5.66 0.11
CA ARG A 134 10.96 -6.70 1.04
C ARG A 134 10.57 -6.19 2.44
N THR A 135 10.21 -4.93 2.57
CA THR A 135 9.64 -4.39 3.81
C THR A 135 8.22 -4.92 3.99
N ILE A 136 7.88 -5.33 5.22
CA ILE A 136 6.53 -5.78 5.58
C ILE A 136 5.95 -4.79 6.58
N VAL A 137 4.77 -4.26 6.29
CA VAL A 137 4.01 -3.37 7.17
C VAL A 137 2.77 -4.10 7.67
N LEU A 138 2.73 -4.35 8.98
CA LEU A 138 1.67 -5.11 9.62
C LEU A 138 0.53 -4.21 10.14
N ALA A 139 -0.61 -4.84 10.40
CA ALA A 139 -1.84 -4.23 10.89
C ALA A 139 -1.64 -3.25 12.05
N GLY A 140 -2.22 -2.06 11.93
CA GLY A 140 -2.17 -0.99 12.92
C GLY A 140 -0.86 -0.23 12.98
N THR A 141 0.02 -0.38 12.00
CA THR A 141 1.27 0.37 11.89
C THR A 141 1.02 1.75 11.31
N ARG A 142 1.64 2.76 11.93
CA ARG A 142 1.79 4.10 11.38
C ARG A 142 3.27 4.36 11.14
N VAL A 143 3.62 4.74 9.92
CA VAL A 143 4.98 5.13 9.52
C VAL A 143 4.97 6.64 9.34
N GLU A 144 5.76 7.32 10.15
CA GLU A 144 5.78 8.79 10.17
C GLU A 144 6.43 9.38 8.92
N ARG A 145 6.04 10.61 8.59
CA ARG A 145 6.56 11.37 7.45
C ARG A 145 8.08 11.36 7.39
N GLY A 146 8.62 11.20 6.20
CA GLY A 146 10.05 11.27 5.92
C GLY A 146 10.87 10.08 6.44
N THR A 147 10.21 9.06 7.01
CA THR A 147 10.91 7.88 7.51
C THR A 147 11.60 7.12 6.37
N ARG A 148 12.83 6.67 6.65
CA ARG A 148 13.56 5.73 5.78
C ARG A 148 13.64 4.38 6.46
N VAL A 149 13.20 3.36 5.75
CA VAL A 149 13.12 1.98 6.25
C VAL A 149 14.07 1.10 5.44
N ASP A 150 14.95 0.39 6.11
CA ASP A 150 15.89 -0.53 5.46
C ASP A 150 15.18 -1.74 4.84
N ALA A 151 15.79 -2.31 3.81
CA ALA A 151 15.27 -3.49 3.14
C ALA A 151 15.13 -4.68 4.12
N GLY A 152 14.05 -5.47 3.93
CA GLY A 152 13.77 -6.64 4.75
C GLY A 152 13.20 -6.33 6.14
N THR A 153 12.92 -5.07 6.45
CA THR A 153 12.37 -4.67 7.75
C THR A 153 10.92 -5.11 7.90
N VAL A 154 10.55 -5.56 9.11
CA VAL A 154 9.15 -5.81 9.49
C VAL A 154 8.69 -4.72 10.46
N LEU A 155 7.77 -3.88 9.99
CA LEU A 155 7.16 -2.81 10.77
C LEU A 155 5.88 -3.32 11.42
N LYS A 156 5.76 -3.13 12.73
CA LYS A 156 4.60 -3.50 13.53
C LYS A 156 4.23 -2.38 14.49
N ARG A 157 2.96 -2.32 14.88
CA ARG A 157 2.49 -1.40 15.89
C ARG A 157 3.28 -1.57 17.18
N VAL A 158 3.89 -0.50 17.69
CA VAL A 158 4.44 -0.46 19.03
C VAL A 158 3.26 -0.35 20.01
N LYS A 159 3.07 -1.34 20.87
CA LYS A 159 2.14 -1.20 22.00
C LYS A 159 2.74 -0.16 22.96
N ARG A 160 2.07 0.96 23.17
CA ARG A 160 2.40 1.81 24.32
C ARG A 160 2.13 0.98 25.57
N PRO A 161 3.06 0.93 26.55
CA PRO A 161 2.76 0.31 27.82
C PRO A 161 1.52 1.01 28.41
N THR A 162 0.52 0.24 28.77
CA THR A 162 -0.64 0.75 29.50
C THR A 162 -0.09 1.24 30.84
N SER A 163 -0.24 2.53 31.13
CA SER A 163 0.06 3.12 32.44
C SER A 163 -1.05 2.72 33.42
N GLU A 164 -1.10 1.46 33.78
CA GLU A 164 -1.94 0.94 34.84
C GLU A 164 -1.30 -0.30 35.45
N GLN A 165 -0.49 -0.05 36.43
CA GLN A 165 -0.30 -0.85 37.64
C GLN A 165 0.57 -0.03 38.59
N GLN A 166 -0.06 0.99 39.24
CA GLN A 166 0.44 1.38 40.56
C GLN A 166 -0.01 0.26 41.50
N PRO A 167 0.92 -0.39 42.23
CA PRO A 167 0.52 -1.22 43.37
C PRO A 167 -0.04 -0.27 44.42
N ASN A 168 -1.27 -0.51 44.85
CA ASN A 168 -1.79 0.05 46.08
C ASN A 168 -0.93 -0.51 47.24
N GLU A 169 -0.23 0.40 47.93
CA GLU A 169 0.22 0.17 49.29
C GLU A 169 -0.95 0.21 50.26
#